data_d7525346329904f3488404772ebc5bb6
#
_entry.id   d7525346329904f3488404772ebc5bb6
#
_cell.length_a   1.000
_cell.length_b   1.000
_cell.length_c   1.000
_cell.angle_alpha   90.00
_cell.angle_beta   90.00
_cell.angle_gamma   90.00
#
_symmetry.space_group_name_H-M   'P 1'
#
loop_
_entity.id
_entity.type
_entity.pdbx_description
1 polymer ?
#
loop_
_entity_poly.entity_id
_entity_poly.type
_entity_poly.pdbx_seq_one_letter_code
_entity_poly.pdbx_strand_id
1 'polypeptide(L)'
;MNAEQIKLLEETIDHKNSKIPVALIADSPWIPGYCGHTFMDYYARNDVWMADNRKIRKDFPEAAFVPGWWVEYGMVAEPSGFGCPTCYFDDNLPHLHPLTEDLDKAEEIFKNLQIPDPKIDGIMPFLLNQQRLFQPQLEADGDEVYMVCARGPFTVASHIFTVTQLLMLMMINPEAADTLLQKTTKIVKLWLEAQLENVKTAKAIMVLDDVCGYFSPDDFTTLCMPYMKEIFSSFPELRHYFHNDFTSNSCYPHLQEMGVDVFNFTHTQDIVESRKMAGDKVILMGNVPPMLLVNDTPETVYNTTKDIVTRYIAANGSHHGLMLSTGGGLPMGAKQENIDALIAAVRDINATL
;
A
#
# COMPACT_ATOMS: atom_id res chain seq x y z
N MET A 1 14.36 -4.41 4.12
CA MET A 1 14.52 -5.71 3.43
C MET A 1 16.00 -5.98 3.26
N ASN A 2 16.40 -7.25 3.25
CA ASN A 2 17.78 -7.60 2.91
C ASN A 2 18.01 -7.57 1.38
N ALA A 3 19.29 -7.61 0.98
CA ALA A 3 19.69 -7.49 -0.44
C ALA A 3 19.13 -8.61 -1.33
N GLU A 4 18.94 -9.84 -0.81
CA GLU A 4 18.41 -10.96 -1.59
C GLU A 4 16.91 -10.79 -1.88
N GLN A 5 16.15 -10.31 -0.90
CA GLN A 5 14.73 -9.99 -1.06
C GLN A 5 14.55 -8.87 -2.08
N ILE A 6 15.31 -7.77 -1.95
CA ILE A 6 15.27 -6.66 -2.91
C ILE A 6 15.60 -7.14 -4.32
N LYS A 7 16.68 -7.91 -4.46
CA LYS A 7 17.08 -8.47 -5.76
C LYS A 7 15.96 -9.30 -6.38
N LEU A 8 15.30 -10.18 -5.61
CA LEU A 8 14.22 -11.02 -6.12
C LEU A 8 13.01 -10.20 -6.56
N LEU A 9 12.64 -9.13 -5.83
CA LEU A 9 11.57 -8.23 -6.24
C LEU A 9 11.92 -7.51 -7.55
N GLU A 10 13.14 -6.97 -7.68
CA GLU A 10 13.60 -6.31 -8.91
C GLU A 10 13.65 -7.27 -10.11
N GLU A 11 14.18 -8.48 -9.92
CA GLU A 11 14.19 -9.51 -10.96
C GLU A 11 12.75 -9.91 -11.37
N THR A 12 11.80 -9.87 -10.42
CA THR A 12 10.39 -10.15 -10.74
C THR A 12 9.78 -9.05 -11.58
N ILE A 13 10.05 -7.78 -11.25
CA ILE A 13 9.58 -6.63 -12.03
C ILE A 13 10.15 -6.68 -13.46
N ASP A 14 11.41 -7.11 -13.59
CA ASP A 14 12.08 -7.27 -14.89
C ASP A 14 11.69 -8.58 -15.62
N HIS A 15 10.80 -9.40 -15.09
CA HIS A 15 10.44 -10.74 -15.61
C HIS A 15 11.66 -11.70 -15.75
N LYS A 16 12.63 -11.61 -14.83
CA LYS A 16 13.87 -12.42 -14.82
C LYS A 16 13.99 -13.31 -13.59
N ASN A 17 12.97 -13.31 -12.72
CA ASN A 17 12.97 -14.06 -11.47
C ASN A 17 13.01 -15.59 -11.72
N SER A 18 13.83 -16.30 -10.94
CA SER A 18 13.93 -17.76 -10.96
C SER A 18 12.88 -18.45 -10.09
N LYS A 19 12.18 -17.70 -9.24
CA LYS A 19 11.16 -18.17 -8.31
C LYS A 19 10.15 -17.08 -8.02
N ILE A 20 8.94 -17.46 -7.60
CA ILE A 20 7.89 -16.55 -7.18
C ILE A 20 8.24 -15.99 -5.80
N PRO A 21 8.36 -14.67 -5.60
CA PRO A 21 8.51 -14.10 -4.27
C PRO A 21 7.19 -14.14 -3.51
N VAL A 22 7.27 -14.28 -2.18
CA VAL A 22 6.19 -13.95 -1.26
C VAL A 22 6.41 -12.52 -0.79
N ALA A 23 5.49 -11.61 -1.13
CA ALA A 23 5.56 -10.18 -0.82
C ALA A 23 4.29 -9.77 -0.07
N LEU A 24 4.38 -9.58 1.26
CA LEU A 24 3.22 -9.33 2.11
C LEU A 24 3.19 -7.88 2.56
N ILE A 25 2.04 -7.21 2.39
CA ILE A 25 1.83 -5.89 2.98
C ILE A 25 1.63 -6.07 4.47
N ALA A 26 2.57 -5.54 5.26
CA ALA A 26 2.55 -5.58 6.71
C ALA A 26 2.72 -4.18 7.27
N ASP A 27 1.73 -3.77 8.05
CA ASP A 27 1.60 -2.45 8.65
C ASP A 27 0.93 -2.51 10.03
N SER A 28 0.57 -1.36 10.58
CA SER A 28 0.03 -1.26 11.93
C SER A 28 -1.26 -2.04 12.21
N PRO A 29 -2.16 -2.34 11.28
CA PRO A 29 -3.28 -3.24 11.53
C PRO A 29 -2.88 -4.60 12.09
N TRP A 30 -1.74 -5.14 11.67
CA TRP A 30 -1.30 -6.48 12.06
C TRP A 30 -0.11 -6.52 13.01
N ILE A 31 0.93 -5.72 12.76
CA ILE A 31 2.24 -5.87 13.42
C ILE A 31 2.16 -5.79 14.95
N PRO A 32 1.57 -4.72 15.57
CA PRO A 32 1.57 -4.60 17.04
C PRO A 32 0.79 -5.75 17.69
N GLY A 33 -0.39 -6.09 17.19
CA GLY A 33 -1.19 -7.18 17.74
C GLY A 33 -0.50 -8.54 17.63
N TYR A 34 0.19 -8.82 16.53
CA TYR A 34 1.01 -10.03 16.35
C TYR A 34 2.16 -10.09 17.35
N CYS A 35 2.76 -8.96 17.68
CA CYS A 35 3.86 -8.86 18.63
C CYS A 35 3.43 -8.72 20.10
N GLY A 36 2.14 -8.57 20.37
CA GLY A 36 1.59 -8.46 21.74
C GLY A 36 1.67 -7.05 22.31
N HIS A 37 1.71 -6.04 21.46
CA HIS A 37 1.71 -4.62 21.83
C HIS A 37 0.43 -3.92 21.42
N THR A 38 0.15 -2.76 22.03
CA THR A 38 -0.93 -1.86 21.63
C THR A 38 -0.51 -1.01 20.42
N PHE A 39 -1.49 -0.40 19.74
CA PHE A 39 -1.19 0.56 18.69
C PHE A 39 -0.41 1.76 19.24
N MET A 40 -0.74 2.24 20.45
CA MET A 40 -0.02 3.36 21.06
C MET A 40 1.42 3.00 21.41
N ASP A 41 1.68 1.78 21.92
CA ASP A 41 3.06 1.31 22.12
C ASP A 41 3.84 1.32 20.81
N TYR A 42 3.26 0.79 19.74
CA TYR A 42 3.87 0.69 18.42
C TYR A 42 4.16 2.07 17.81
N TYR A 43 3.24 3.02 17.92
CA TYR A 43 3.42 4.36 17.37
C TYR A 43 4.35 5.24 18.21
N ALA A 44 4.19 5.23 19.53
CA ALA A 44 4.86 6.19 20.40
C ALA A 44 6.25 5.74 20.88
N ARG A 45 6.56 4.44 20.77
CA ARG A 45 7.79 3.86 21.31
C ARG A 45 8.67 3.31 20.21
N ASN A 46 9.73 4.02 19.91
CA ASN A 46 10.71 3.65 18.87
C ASN A 46 11.35 2.27 19.11
N ASP A 47 11.59 1.90 20.37
CA ASP A 47 12.14 0.60 20.75
C ASP A 47 11.17 -0.55 20.43
N VAL A 48 9.88 -0.36 20.68
CA VAL A 48 8.81 -1.32 20.36
C VAL A 48 8.67 -1.46 18.84
N TRP A 49 8.52 -0.35 18.12
CA TRP A 49 8.42 -0.36 16.66
C TRP A 49 9.57 -1.13 16.00
N MET A 50 10.81 -0.87 16.46
CA MET A 50 12.00 -1.55 15.92
C MET A 50 12.01 -3.05 16.27
N ALA A 51 11.68 -3.39 17.52
CA ALA A 51 11.64 -4.79 17.99
C ALA A 51 10.58 -5.60 17.22
N ASP A 52 9.39 -5.03 17.04
CA ASP A 52 8.28 -5.68 16.34
C ASP A 52 8.60 -5.91 14.85
N ASN A 53 9.15 -4.91 14.19
CA ASN A 53 9.58 -5.04 12.81
C ASN A 53 10.73 -6.05 12.63
N ARG A 54 11.65 -6.17 13.58
CA ARG A 54 12.68 -7.21 13.58
C ARG A 54 12.09 -8.59 13.84
N LYS A 55 11.11 -8.68 14.75
CA LYS A 55 10.45 -9.95 15.08
C LYS A 55 9.77 -10.57 13.88
N ILE A 56 8.94 -9.82 13.13
CA ILE A 56 8.24 -10.37 11.96
C ILE A 56 9.21 -10.85 10.89
N ARG A 57 10.34 -10.17 10.67
CA ARG A 57 11.37 -10.59 9.71
C ARG A 57 12.12 -11.84 10.14
N LYS A 58 12.29 -12.00 11.44
CA LYS A 58 12.89 -13.22 12.02
C LYS A 58 11.93 -14.40 11.94
N ASP A 59 10.65 -14.17 12.20
CA ASP A 59 9.63 -15.22 12.19
C ASP A 59 9.31 -15.68 10.75
N PHE A 60 9.39 -14.77 9.76
CA PHE A 60 9.08 -15.06 8.37
C PHE A 60 10.22 -14.66 7.39
N PRO A 61 11.39 -15.31 7.47
CA PRO A 61 12.57 -14.88 6.73
C PRO A 61 12.45 -15.04 5.20
N GLU A 62 11.53 -15.89 4.74
CA GLU A 62 11.27 -16.13 3.29
C GLU A 62 10.33 -15.07 2.68
N ALA A 63 9.60 -14.30 3.50
CA ALA A 63 8.70 -13.27 3.02
C ALA A 63 9.39 -11.90 2.94
N ALA A 64 9.20 -11.20 1.84
CA ALA A 64 9.49 -9.79 1.73
C ALA A 64 8.30 -9.01 2.26
N PHE A 65 8.49 -8.23 3.32
CA PHE A 65 7.44 -7.33 3.80
C PHE A 65 7.46 -6.04 3.00
N VAL A 66 6.33 -5.70 2.40
CA VAL A 66 6.11 -4.53 1.56
C VAL A 66 5.18 -3.58 2.32
N PRO A 67 5.47 -2.29 2.40
CA PRO A 67 6.67 -1.57 1.94
C PRO A 67 7.95 -1.91 2.68
N GLY A 68 7.84 -2.50 3.85
CA GLY A 68 8.96 -2.91 4.72
C GLY A 68 9.64 -1.74 5.42
N TRP A 69 9.78 -1.82 6.74
CA TRP A 69 10.27 -0.74 7.58
C TRP A 69 9.48 0.57 7.40
N TRP A 70 8.18 0.43 7.21
CA TRP A 70 7.30 1.55 6.97
C TRP A 70 6.96 2.27 8.27
N VAL A 71 7.40 3.51 8.38
CA VAL A 71 7.00 4.41 9.45
C VAL A 71 5.67 5.04 9.05
N GLU A 72 4.60 4.62 9.68
CA GLU A 72 3.25 5.10 9.42
C GLU A 72 2.43 5.13 10.73
N TYR A 73 1.39 5.94 10.77
CA TYR A 73 0.42 6.01 11.87
C TYR A 73 -0.98 5.84 11.27
N GLY A 74 -1.24 4.69 10.68
CA GLY A 74 -2.47 4.46 9.92
C GLY A 74 -2.57 5.37 8.69
N MET A 75 -3.72 6.05 8.53
CA MET A 75 -3.99 6.90 7.36
C MET A 75 -3.89 8.39 7.68
N VAL A 76 -3.20 8.78 8.75
CA VAL A 76 -3.30 10.15 9.29
C VAL A 76 -2.25 11.13 8.78
N ALA A 77 -1.18 10.66 8.14
CA ALA A 77 -0.03 11.51 7.80
C ALA A 77 -0.43 12.75 6.98
N GLU A 78 -0.87 12.55 5.75
CA GLU A 78 -1.20 13.62 4.82
C GLU A 78 -2.44 14.43 5.27
N PRO A 79 -3.56 13.79 5.71
CA PRO A 79 -4.73 14.55 6.16
C PRO A 79 -4.49 15.40 7.40
N SER A 80 -3.62 14.97 8.32
CA SER A 80 -3.26 15.78 9.51
C SER A 80 -2.59 17.09 9.14
N GLY A 81 -1.81 17.11 8.06
CA GLY A 81 -1.19 18.31 7.52
C GLY A 81 -2.21 19.36 7.09
N PHE A 82 -3.35 18.93 6.56
CA PHE A 82 -4.47 19.84 6.25
C PHE A 82 -5.25 20.29 7.49
N GLY A 83 -4.93 19.77 8.66
CA GLY A 83 -5.58 20.13 9.91
C GLY A 83 -6.75 19.23 10.30
N CYS A 84 -6.90 18.05 9.69
CA CYS A 84 -7.90 17.06 10.09
C CYS A 84 -7.64 16.60 11.54
N PRO A 85 -8.60 16.76 12.48
CA PRO A 85 -8.44 16.25 13.84
C PRO A 85 -8.24 14.75 13.88
N THR A 86 -7.30 14.28 14.67
CA THR A 86 -6.92 12.87 14.76
C THR A 86 -7.12 12.34 16.17
N CYS A 87 -7.70 11.15 16.29
CA CYS A 87 -7.84 10.39 17.55
C CYS A 87 -6.96 9.15 17.49
N TYR A 88 -6.30 8.82 18.60
CA TYR A 88 -5.44 7.64 18.75
C TYR A 88 -6.00 6.71 19.83
N PHE A 89 -5.84 5.40 19.65
CA PHE A 89 -6.40 4.37 20.52
C PHE A 89 -5.34 3.29 20.81
N ASP A 90 -5.47 2.59 21.94
CA ASP A 90 -4.63 1.44 22.27
C ASP A 90 -4.96 0.19 21.45
N ASP A 91 -6.23 0.01 21.14
CA ASP A 91 -6.80 -1.21 20.58
C ASP A 91 -7.37 -1.05 19.16
N ASN A 92 -7.19 0.12 18.55
CA ASN A 92 -7.68 0.42 17.20
C ASN A 92 -6.75 1.36 16.44
N LEU A 93 -6.92 1.38 15.11
CA LEU A 93 -6.24 2.33 14.24
C LEU A 93 -6.64 3.77 14.57
N PRO A 94 -5.76 4.74 14.31
CA PRO A 94 -6.10 6.15 14.43
C PRO A 94 -7.29 6.51 13.56
N HIS A 95 -8.16 7.35 14.08
CA HIS A 95 -9.31 7.87 13.36
C HIS A 95 -9.14 9.35 13.02
N LEU A 96 -9.56 9.73 11.81
CA LEU A 96 -9.58 11.11 11.33
C LEU A 96 -11.01 11.64 11.31
N HIS A 97 -11.16 12.88 11.73
CA HIS A 97 -12.38 13.65 11.50
C HIS A 97 -12.20 14.54 10.28
N PRO A 98 -13.17 14.60 9.36
CA PRO A 98 -13.09 15.49 8.19
C PRO A 98 -13.07 16.96 8.62
N LEU A 99 -12.52 17.81 7.76
CA LEU A 99 -12.56 19.27 7.98
C LEU A 99 -13.98 19.81 7.86
N THR A 100 -14.77 19.22 6.99
CA THR A 100 -16.17 19.56 6.76
C THR A 100 -16.89 18.40 6.11
N GLU A 101 -18.20 18.33 6.30
CA GLU A 101 -19.15 17.48 5.55
C GLU A 101 -20.18 18.32 4.79
N ASP A 102 -20.06 19.65 4.86
CA ASP A 102 -20.99 20.62 4.30
C ASP A 102 -20.66 20.88 2.83
N LEU A 103 -21.47 20.33 1.93
CA LEU A 103 -21.33 20.48 0.47
C LEU A 103 -21.45 21.95 0.02
N ASP A 104 -22.27 22.75 0.70
CA ASP A 104 -22.49 24.13 0.32
C ASP A 104 -21.28 25.04 0.63
N LYS A 105 -20.43 24.61 1.58
CA LYS A 105 -19.20 25.33 1.96
C LYS A 105 -17.93 24.76 1.33
N ALA A 106 -18.03 23.60 0.69
CA ALA A 106 -16.87 22.86 0.18
C ALA A 106 -16.00 23.71 -0.74
N GLU A 107 -16.60 24.40 -1.71
CA GLU A 107 -15.87 25.24 -2.68
C GLU A 107 -15.04 26.32 -1.99
N GLU A 108 -15.64 27.07 -1.04
CA GLU A 108 -14.94 28.12 -0.30
C GLU A 108 -13.81 27.55 0.55
N ILE A 109 -14.08 26.47 1.28
CA ILE A 109 -13.09 25.79 2.13
C ILE A 109 -11.92 25.30 1.29
N PHE A 110 -12.19 24.56 0.21
CA PHE A 110 -11.12 23.95 -0.60
C PHE A 110 -10.32 24.98 -1.39
N LYS A 111 -10.95 26.08 -1.83
CA LYS A 111 -10.24 27.19 -2.44
C LYS A 111 -9.21 27.81 -1.48
N ASN A 112 -9.56 27.97 -0.21
CA ASN A 112 -8.72 28.59 0.81
C ASN A 112 -7.76 27.59 1.49
N LEU A 113 -7.96 26.29 1.32
CA LEU A 113 -7.15 25.23 1.93
C LEU A 113 -5.70 25.36 1.46
N GLN A 114 -4.76 25.45 2.40
CA GLN A 114 -3.34 25.51 2.09
C GLN A 114 -2.78 24.11 1.90
N ILE A 115 -1.86 23.93 0.94
CA ILE A 115 -1.14 22.68 0.78
C ILE A 115 -0.12 22.59 1.90
N PRO A 116 -0.10 21.51 2.69
CA PRO A 116 0.83 21.36 3.80
C PRO A 116 2.30 21.24 3.34
N ASP A 117 3.21 21.67 4.19
CA ASP A 117 4.63 21.33 4.10
C ASP A 117 4.90 20.07 4.95
N PRO A 118 5.31 18.92 4.35
CA PRO A 118 5.59 17.69 5.10
C PRO A 118 6.65 17.85 6.20
N LYS A 119 7.48 18.88 6.14
CA LYS A 119 8.56 19.11 7.10
C LYS A 119 8.12 19.81 8.38
N ILE A 120 6.93 20.45 8.37
CA ILE A 120 6.45 21.27 9.51
C ILE A 120 4.99 21.03 9.88
N ASP A 121 4.15 20.49 8.97
CA ASP A 121 2.71 20.41 9.18
C ASP A 121 2.25 19.01 9.59
N GLY A 122 1.24 18.96 10.45
CA GLY A 122 0.62 17.73 10.93
C GLY A 122 1.58 16.81 11.65
N ILE A 123 1.40 15.50 11.48
CA ILE A 123 2.27 14.48 12.08
C ILE A 123 3.47 14.11 11.19
N MET A 124 3.49 14.53 9.94
CA MET A 124 4.51 14.16 8.95
C MET A 124 5.95 14.44 9.42
N PRO A 125 6.27 15.57 10.11
CA PRO A 125 7.61 15.82 10.64
C PRO A 125 8.09 14.77 11.65
N PHE A 126 7.17 14.20 12.44
CA PHE A 126 7.50 13.14 13.41
C PHE A 126 7.85 11.84 12.68
N LEU A 127 7.12 11.49 11.63
CA LEU A 127 7.38 10.32 10.80
C LEU A 127 8.73 10.45 10.07
N LEU A 128 9.03 11.62 9.50
CA LEU A 128 10.33 11.91 8.89
C LEU A 128 11.47 11.78 9.90
N ASN A 129 11.29 12.31 11.12
CA ASN A 129 12.29 12.19 12.17
C ASN A 129 12.50 10.72 12.59
N GLN A 130 11.43 9.96 12.72
CA GLN A 130 11.48 8.54 13.05
C GLN A 130 12.21 7.73 11.96
N GLN A 131 11.91 7.96 10.67
CA GLN A 131 12.66 7.39 9.54
C GLN A 131 14.16 7.67 9.65
N ARG A 132 14.54 8.91 9.95
CA ARG A 132 15.95 9.30 10.11
C ARG A 132 16.65 8.58 11.28
N LEU A 133 15.94 8.37 12.40
CA LEU A 133 16.49 7.71 13.59
C LEU A 133 16.73 6.22 13.37
N PHE A 134 15.96 5.55 12.51
CA PHE A 134 16.06 4.11 12.31
C PHE A 134 17.12 3.72 11.28
N GLN A 135 17.44 4.56 10.32
CA GLN A 135 18.33 4.20 9.21
C GLN A 135 19.68 3.62 9.65
N PRO A 136 20.43 4.22 10.61
CA PRO A 136 21.68 3.64 11.05
C PRO A 136 21.54 2.24 11.69
N GLN A 137 20.38 1.96 12.29
CA GLN A 137 20.09 0.65 12.88
C GLN A 137 19.79 -0.39 11.80
N LEU A 138 19.06 0.00 10.73
CA LEU A 138 18.78 -0.86 9.60
C LEU A 138 20.07 -1.23 8.84
N GLU A 139 20.94 -0.25 8.62
CA GLU A 139 22.26 -0.49 8.00
C GLU A 139 23.10 -1.49 8.83
N ALA A 140 23.06 -1.37 10.16
CA ALA A 140 23.74 -2.31 11.06
C ALA A 140 23.15 -3.73 11.02
N ASP A 141 21.84 -3.85 10.76
CA ASP A 141 21.14 -5.12 10.56
C ASP A 141 21.37 -5.72 9.16
N GLY A 142 21.96 -4.97 8.22
CA GLY A 142 22.11 -5.37 6.81
C GLY A 142 20.82 -5.23 6.00
N ASP A 143 19.89 -4.38 6.47
CA ASP A 143 18.61 -4.11 5.85
C ASP A 143 18.56 -2.71 5.22
N GLU A 144 17.74 -2.59 4.19
CA GLU A 144 17.44 -1.31 3.53
C GLU A 144 15.95 -1.01 3.53
N VAL A 145 15.59 0.28 3.53
CA VAL A 145 14.24 0.72 3.18
C VAL A 145 14.14 0.76 1.65
N TYR A 146 13.44 -0.21 1.09
CA TYR A 146 13.33 -0.37 -0.37
C TYR A 146 12.39 0.63 -1.02
N MET A 147 11.30 1.01 -0.32
CA MET A 147 10.31 1.94 -0.86
C MET A 147 9.79 2.90 0.19
N VAL A 148 9.28 4.03 -0.27
CA VAL A 148 8.49 4.98 0.51
C VAL A 148 7.05 5.00 0.04
N CYS A 149 6.12 5.41 0.91
CA CYS A 149 4.70 5.25 0.68
C CYS A 149 3.92 6.52 0.97
N ALA A 150 2.80 6.67 0.23
CA ALA A 150 1.80 7.68 0.49
C ALA A 150 0.40 7.12 0.28
N ARG A 151 -0.59 7.68 0.98
CA ARG A 151 -1.99 7.49 0.59
C ARG A 151 -2.24 8.25 -0.70
N GLY A 152 -3.09 7.68 -1.58
CA GLY A 152 -3.37 8.34 -2.86
C GLY A 152 -4.30 9.55 -2.71
N PRO A 153 -4.44 10.35 -3.76
CA PRO A 153 -5.11 11.64 -3.70
C PRO A 153 -6.59 11.55 -3.33
N PHE A 154 -7.29 10.48 -3.78
CA PHE A 154 -8.71 10.28 -3.45
C PHE A 154 -8.89 9.80 -2.01
N THR A 155 -8.01 8.92 -1.52
CA THR A 155 -7.99 8.50 -0.12
C THR A 155 -7.73 9.70 0.78
N VAL A 156 -6.74 10.55 0.49
CA VAL A 156 -6.49 11.78 1.27
C VAL A 156 -7.68 12.73 1.21
N ALA A 157 -8.27 12.97 0.03
CA ALA A 157 -9.44 13.81 -0.14
C ALA A 157 -10.65 13.27 0.64
N SER A 158 -10.85 11.96 0.67
CA SER A 158 -11.93 11.32 1.41
C SER A 158 -11.79 11.43 2.94
N HIS A 159 -10.59 11.58 3.45
CA HIS A 159 -10.36 11.89 4.86
C HIS A 159 -10.61 13.36 5.19
N ILE A 160 -10.42 14.27 4.22
CA ILE A 160 -10.72 15.69 4.38
C ILE A 160 -12.22 15.97 4.31
N PHE A 161 -12.96 15.21 3.48
CA PHE A 161 -14.36 15.52 3.13
C PHE A 161 -15.33 14.33 3.18
N THR A 162 -14.96 13.19 3.70
CA THR A 162 -15.61 11.87 3.60
C THR A 162 -15.75 11.33 2.17
N VAL A 163 -15.78 10.00 2.03
CA VAL A 163 -15.95 9.35 0.71
C VAL A 163 -17.26 9.78 0.05
N THR A 164 -18.36 9.75 0.81
CA THR A 164 -19.69 10.09 0.29
C THR A 164 -19.74 11.51 -0.23
N GLN A 165 -19.26 12.46 0.56
CA GLN A 165 -19.30 13.88 0.19
C GLN A 165 -18.37 14.19 -1.00
N LEU A 166 -17.20 13.54 -1.06
CA LEU A 166 -16.28 13.68 -2.20
C LEU A 166 -16.94 13.21 -3.50
N LEU A 167 -17.53 12.01 -3.51
CA LEU A 167 -18.18 11.47 -4.69
C LEU A 167 -19.41 12.32 -5.11
N MET A 168 -20.19 12.81 -4.14
CA MET A 168 -21.30 13.74 -4.43
C MET A 168 -20.78 15.05 -5.02
N LEU A 169 -19.72 15.64 -4.44
CA LEU A 169 -19.14 16.89 -4.93
C LEU A 169 -18.63 16.76 -6.38
N MET A 170 -17.99 15.65 -6.72
CA MET A 170 -17.53 15.38 -8.08
C MET A 170 -18.67 15.40 -9.10
N MET A 171 -19.89 15.05 -8.70
CA MET A 171 -21.06 15.05 -9.56
C MET A 171 -21.75 16.41 -9.66
N ILE A 172 -21.82 17.17 -8.54
CA ILE A 172 -22.61 18.41 -8.47
C ILE A 172 -21.78 19.68 -8.66
N ASN A 173 -20.48 19.64 -8.29
CA ASN A 173 -19.53 20.73 -8.47
C ASN A 173 -18.12 20.18 -8.76
N PRO A 174 -17.90 19.67 -9.98
CA PRO A 174 -16.62 19.05 -10.34
C PRO A 174 -15.41 20.00 -10.25
N GLU A 175 -15.61 21.32 -10.38
CA GLU A 175 -14.54 22.30 -10.25
C GLU A 175 -14.04 22.41 -8.80
N ALA A 176 -14.94 22.37 -7.83
CA ALA A 176 -14.57 22.35 -6.41
C ALA A 176 -13.89 21.02 -6.03
N ALA A 177 -14.38 19.90 -6.57
CA ALA A 177 -13.74 18.60 -6.38
C ALA A 177 -12.33 18.56 -6.98
N ASP A 178 -12.15 19.06 -8.20
CA ASP A 178 -10.83 19.19 -8.84
C ASP A 178 -9.89 20.05 -7.99
N THR A 179 -10.37 21.17 -7.46
CA THR A 179 -9.58 22.04 -6.56
C THR A 179 -9.03 21.25 -5.35
N LEU A 180 -9.83 20.37 -4.73
CA LEU A 180 -9.38 19.53 -3.63
C LEU A 180 -8.39 18.47 -4.14
N LEU A 181 -8.72 17.77 -5.23
CA LEU A 181 -7.90 16.68 -5.79
C LEU A 181 -6.53 17.17 -6.27
N GLN A 182 -6.44 18.36 -6.83
CA GLN A 182 -5.16 19.00 -7.18
C GLN A 182 -4.27 19.21 -5.93
N LYS A 183 -4.87 19.66 -4.83
CA LYS A 183 -4.14 19.87 -3.57
C LYS A 183 -3.71 18.57 -2.92
N THR A 184 -4.58 17.55 -2.93
CA THR A 184 -4.23 16.23 -2.40
C THR A 184 -3.20 15.51 -3.27
N THR A 185 -3.27 15.63 -4.59
CA THR A 185 -2.21 15.17 -5.50
C THR A 185 -0.87 15.83 -5.20
N LYS A 186 -0.89 17.14 -4.97
CA LYS A 186 0.34 17.88 -4.65
C LYS A 186 0.96 17.46 -3.33
N ILE A 187 0.17 17.29 -2.26
CA ILE A 187 0.72 16.83 -0.97
C ILE A 187 1.25 15.38 -1.07
N VAL A 188 0.60 14.49 -1.80
CA VAL A 188 1.10 13.12 -2.02
C VAL A 188 2.50 13.15 -2.63
N LYS A 189 2.73 13.98 -3.65
CA LYS A 189 4.07 14.14 -4.26
C LYS A 189 5.08 14.72 -3.28
N LEU A 190 4.74 15.81 -2.59
CA LEU A 190 5.61 16.43 -1.59
C LEU A 190 5.95 15.48 -0.44
N TRP A 191 5.01 14.63 -0.02
CA TRP A 191 5.22 13.65 1.03
C TRP A 191 6.19 12.54 0.59
N LEU A 192 6.03 12.03 -0.64
CA LEU A 192 6.97 11.07 -1.22
C LEU A 192 8.37 11.69 -1.38
N GLU A 193 8.47 12.92 -1.89
CA GLU A 193 9.73 13.66 -2.03
C GLU A 193 10.44 13.83 -0.67
N ALA A 194 9.71 14.24 0.37
CA ALA A 194 10.27 14.43 1.71
C ALA A 194 10.79 13.13 2.33
N GLN A 195 10.10 12.01 2.11
CA GLN A 195 10.57 10.70 2.53
C GLN A 195 11.81 10.26 1.75
N LEU A 196 11.87 10.47 0.41
CA LEU A 196 13.02 10.16 -0.43
C LEU A 196 14.26 11.01 -0.09
N GLU A 197 14.08 12.21 0.45
CA GLU A 197 15.19 12.99 0.99
C GLU A 197 15.85 12.30 2.19
N ASN A 198 15.05 11.61 3.03
CA ASN A 198 15.54 10.87 4.18
C ASN A 198 16.07 9.48 3.82
N VAL A 199 15.38 8.79 2.91
CA VAL A 199 15.59 7.37 2.59
C VAL A 199 16.31 7.24 1.25
N LYS A 200 17.63 7.29 1.26
CA LYS A 200 18.45 7.25 0.04
C LYS A 200 18.56 5.85 -0.60
N THR A 201 18.18 4.80 0.13
CA THR A 201 18.17 3.43 -0.38
C THR A 201 16.90 3.08 -1.14
N ALA A 202 15.86 3.93 -1.07
CA ALA A 202 14.59 3.68 -1.73
C ALA A 202 14.74 3.62 -3.25
N LYS A 203 14.20 2.58 -3.85
CA LYS A 203 14.16 2.31 -5.30
C LYS A 203 12.72 2.29 -5.83
N ALA A 204 11.74 2.42 -4.94
CA ALA A 204 10.34 2.34 -5.28
C ALA A 204 9.51 3.36 -4.49
N ILE A 205 8.36 3.69 -5.05
CA ILE A 205 7.26 4.34 -4.34
C ILE A 205 6.04 3.42 -4.34
N MET A 206 5.23 3.51 -3.29
CA MET A 206 3.93 2.84 -3.23
C MET A 206 2.84 3.85 -2.95
N VAL A 207 1.81 3.87 -3.78
CA VAL A 207 0.61 4.68 -3.59
C VAL A 207 -0.56 3.77 -3.27
N LEU A 208 -1.28 4.07 -2.18
CA LEU A 208 -2.42 3.28 -1.71
C LEU A 208 -3.70 4.11 -1.85
N ASP A 209 -4.59 3.71 -2.77
CA ASP A 209 -5.83 4.46 -3.01
C ASP A 209 -7.00 3.56 -3.41
N ASP A 210 -7.77 3.10 -2.41
CA ASP A 210 -8.94 2.25 -2.62
C ASP A 210 -10.16 3.05 -3.10
N VAL A 211 -10.18 4.36 -2.84
CA VAL A 211 -11.30 5.23 -3.24
C VAL A 211 -11.41 5.34 -4.76
N CYS A 212 -10.31 5.19 -5.49
CA CYS A 212 -10.33 5.07 -6.95
C CYS A 212 -11.20 3.92 -7.47
N GLY A 213 -11.44 2.90 -6.65
CA GLY A 213 -12.25 1.75 -7.01
C GLY A 213 -13.77 2.02 -7.08
N TYR A 214 -14.25 3.14 -6.55
CA TYR A 214 -15.68 3.50 -6.61
C TYR A 214 -16.14 3.96 -8.01
N PHE A 215 -15.22 4.24 -8.92
CA PHE A 215 -15.54 4.74 -10.25
C PHE A 215 -15.85 3.62 -11.24
N SER A 216 -16.73 3.91 -12.21
CA SER A 216 -16.88 3.05 -13.39
C SER A 216 -15.61 3.08 -14.24
N PRO A 217 -15.39 2.12 -15.16
CA PRO A 217 -14.22 2.16 -16.04
C PRO A 217 -14.09 3.45 -16.85
N ASP A 218 -15.20 4.00 -17.33
CA ASP A 218 -15.22 5.24 -18.10
C ASP A 218 -14.90 6.46 -17.22
N ASP A 219 -15.49 6.51 -16.01
CA ASP A 219 -15.22 7.58 -15.04
C ASP A 219 -13.78 7.50 -14.48
N PHE A 220 -13.26 6.30 -14.30
CA PHE A 220 -11.87 6.13 -13.87
C PHE A 220 -10.90 6.83 -14.82
N THR A 221 -11.11 6.66 -16.13
CA THR A 221 -10.25 7.25 -17.17
C THR A 221 -10.23 8.78 -17.12
N THR A 222 -11.39 9.38 -16.84
CA THR A 222 -11.55 10.84 -16.89
C THR A 222 -11.36 11.52 -15.56
N LEU A 223 -11.74 10.85 -14.44
CA LEU A 223 -11.81 11.46 -13.13
C LEU A 223 -10.69 11.01 -12.18
N CYS A 224 -10.10 9.81 -12.38
CA CYS A 224 -9.07 9.26 -11.50
C CYS A 224 -7.67 9.22 -12.14
N MET A 225 -7.60 8.65 -13.34
CA MET A 225 -6.33 8.38 -14.00
C MET A 225 -5.41 9.61 -14.14
N PRO A 226 -5.90 10.82 -14.44
CA PRO A 226 -5.03 11.99 -14.58
C PRO A 226 -4.20 12.28 -13.32
N TYR A 227 -4.81 12.21 -12.14
CA TYR A 227 -4.14 12.49 -10.86
C TYR A 227 -3.14 11.38 -10.50
N MET A 228 -3.52 10.12 -10.69
CA MET A 228 -2.64 8.99 -10.42
C MET A 228 -1.44 8.99 -11.36
N LYS A 229 -1.66 9.23 -12.65
CA LYS A 229 -0.60 9.33 -13.66
C LYS A 229 0.35 10.50 -13.37
N GLU A 230 -0.16 11.65 -12.89
CA GLU A 230 0.67 12.77 -12.46
C GLU A 230 1.63 12.38 -11.33
N ILE A 231 1.15 11.61 -10.34
CA ILE A 231 2.01 11.16 -9.24
C ILE A 231 3.10 10.25 -9.75
N PHE A 232 2.76 9.16 -10.43
CA PHE A 232 3.75 8.19 -10.91
C PHE A 232 4.75 8.81 -11.89
N SER A 233 4.30 9.65 -12.82
CA SER A 233 5.19 10.33 -13.77
C SER A 233 6.15 11.34 -13.12
N SER A 234 5.90 11.75 -11.88
CA SER A 234 6.82 12.63 -11.14
C SER A 234 8.07 11.90 -10.60
N PHE A 235 8.09 10.56 -10.62
CA PHE A 235 9.17 9.74 -10.08
C PHE A 235 9.68 8.71 -11.09
N PRO A 236 10.08 9.10 -12.31
CA PRO A 236 10.34 8.18 -13.44
C PRO A 236 11.50 7.21 -13.21
N GLU A 237 12.39 7.48 -12.26
CA GLU A 237 13.56 6.66 -11.94
C GLU A 237 13.28 5.58 -10.89
N LEU A 238 12.05 5.55 -10.34
CA LEU A 238 11.66 4.62 -9.29
C LEU A 238 10.69 3.57 -9.83
N ARG A 239 10.63 2.41 -9.16
CA ARG A 239 9.56 1.43 -9.37
C ARG A 239 8.27 1.91 -8.76
N HIS A 240 7.16 1.69 -9.45
CA HIS A 240 5.84 2.18 -9.06
C HIS A 240 4.94 1.04 -8.60
N TYR A 241 4.66 1.01 -7.30
CA TYR A 241 3.68 0.10 -6.71
C TYR A 241 2.36 0.84 -6.50
N PHE A 242 1.28 0.21 -6.93
CA PHE A 242 -0.08 0.69 -6.68
C PHE A 242 -0.84 -0.35 -5.87
N HIS A 243 -1.50 0.10 -4.81
CA HIS A 243 -2.42 -0.71 -4.02
C HIS A 243 -3.83 -0.18 -4.18
N ASN A 244 -4.75 -1.07 -4.59
CA ASN A 244 -6.17 -0.85 -4.57
C ASN A 244 -6.85 -2.21 -4.39
N ASP A 245 -7.38 -2.49 -3.22
CA ASP A 245 -8.06 -3.75 -2.90
C ASP A 245 -9.60 -3.64 -2.95
N PHE A 246 -10.12 -2.57 -3.51
CA PHE A 246 -11.55 -2.41 -3.77
C PHE A 246 -12.05 -3.48 -4.76
N THR A 247 -13.32 -3.85 -4.65
CA THR A 247 -13.91 -4.95 -5.42
C THR A 247 -14.08 -4.70 -6.92
N SER A 248 -13.90 -3.44 -7.37
CA SER A 248 -13.97 -3.05 -8.78
C SER A 248 -12.70 -3.44 -9.55
N ASN A 249 -12.83 -3.55 -10.86
CA ASN A 249 -11.73 -3.78 -11.80
C ASN A 249 -11.47 -2.58 -12.72
N SER A 250 -12.02 -1.42 -12.42
CA SER A 250 -11.99 -0.22 -13.29
C SER A 250 -10.59 0.27 -13.61
N CYS A 251 -9.62 0.13 -12.68
CA CYS A 251 -8.25 0.57 -12.89
C CYS A 251 -7.38 -0.39 -13.71
N TYR A 252 -7.74 -1.69 -13.80
CA TYR A 252 -6.87 -2.73 -14.37
C TYR A 252 -6.41 -2.45 -15.81
N PRO A 253 -7.27 -2.05 -16.76
CA PRO A 253 -6.84 -1.76 -18.13
C PRO A 253 -5.92 -0.55 -18.25
N HIS A 254 -5.87 0.29 -17.21
CA HIS A 254 -5.18 1.59 -17.23
C HIS A 254 -3.84 1.57 -16.50
N LEU A 255 -3.50 0.48 -15.80
CA LEU A 255 -2.30 0.37 -14.97
C LEU A 255 -1.01 0.69 -15.73
N GLN A 256 -0.84 0.16 -16.94
CA GLN A 256 0.33 0.46 -17.77
C GLN A 256 0.39 1.93 -18.19
N GLU A 257 -0.73 2.52 -18.55
CA GLU A 257 -0.79 3.92 -18.94
C GLU A 257 -0.53 4.87 -17.76
N MET A 258 -0.93 4.46 -16.55
CA MET A 258 -0.61 5.17 -15.32
C MET A 258 0.87 5.07 -14.94
N GLY A 259 1.62 4.15 -15.54
CA GLY A 259 3.03 3.91 -15.24
C GLY A 259 3.23 2.97 -14.05
N VAL A 260 2.27 2.10 -13.73
CA VAL A 260 2.35 1.13 -12.61
C VAL A 260 3.19 -0.08 -13.02
N ASP A 261 4.20 -0.42 -12.23
CA ASP A 261 5.01 -1.63 -12.39
C ASP A 261 4.41 -2.83 -11.64
N VAL A 262 3.95 -2.60 -10.39
CA VAL A 262 3.43 -3.65 -9.51
C VAL A 262 2.07 -3.22 -8.97
N PHE A 263 1.08 -4.09 -9.09
CA PHE A 263 -0.29 -3.84 -8.64
C PHE A 263 -0.72 -4.86 -7.58
N ASN A 264 -0.97 -4.39 -6.35
CA ASN A 264 -1.62 -5.17 -5.32
C ASN A 264 -3.13 -4.93 -5.39
N PHE A 265 -3.90 -6.03 -5.42
CA PHE A 265 -5.32 -6.00 -5.76
C PHE A 265 -6.15 -6.96 -4.91
N THR A 266 -7.46 -6.77 -4.96
CA THR A 266 -8.43 -7.50 -4.15
C THR A 266 -8.46 -9.01 -4.43
N HIS A 267 -8.72 -9.77 -3.38
CA HIS A 267 -8.96 -11.22 -3.46
C HIS A 267 -10.29 -11.60 -4.14
N THR A 268 -11.20 -10.65 -4.33
CA THR A 268 -12.50 -10.90 -4.97
C THR A 268 -12.40 -11.01 -6.48
N GLN A 269 -11.30 -10.59 -7.07
CA GLN A 269 -11.03 -10.73 -8.50
C GLN A 269 -10.28 -12.04 -8.78
N ASP A 270 -10.67 -12.73 -9.84
CA ASP A 270 -9.97 -13.94 -10.28
C ASP A 270 -8.57 -13.60 -10.79
N ILE A 271 -7.54 -14.34 -10.34
CA ILE A 271 -6.14 -14.08 -10.69
C ILE A 271 -5.87 -14.16 -12.21
N VAL A 272 -6.55 -15.07 -12.91
CA VAL A 272 -6.39 -15.26 -14.35
C VAL A 272 -7.04 -14.13 -15.13
N GLU A 273 -8.24 -13.72 -14.72
CA GLU A 273 -8.92 -12.57 -15.33
C GLU A 273 -8.18 -11.25 -15.02
N SER A 274 -7.66 -11.11 -13.79
CA SER A 274 -6.82 -9.97 -13.41
C SER A 274 -5.59 -9.85 -14.32
N ARG A 275 -4.91 -10.97 -14.62
CA ARG A 275 -3.78 -11.00 -15.56
C ARG A 275 -4.17 -10.51 -16.95
N LYS A 276 -5.31 -10.98 -17.47
CA LYS A 276 -5.81 -10.57 -18.80
C LYS A 276 -6.10 -9.07 -18.87
N MET A 277 -6.72 -8.52 -17.81
CA MET A 277 -7.09 -7.10 -17.76
C MET A 277 -5.88 -6.18 -17.58
N ALA A 278 -4.96 -6.52 -16.68
CA ALA A 278 -3.77 -5.72 -16.39
C ALA A 278 -2.71 -5.76 -17.51
N GLY A 279 -2.80 -6.76 -18.42
CA GLY A 279 -1.79 -6.99 -19.45
C GLY A 279 -0.53 -7.65 -18.89
N ASP A 280 0.45 -7.94 -19.72
CA ASP A 280 1.63 -8.77 -19.39
C ASP A 280 2.80 -8.01 -18.76
N LYS A 281 2.79 -6.68 -18.80
CA LYS A 281 3.88 -5.85 -18.28
C LYS A 281 3.76 -5.55 -16.78
N VAL A 282 2.53 -5.44 -16.27
CA VAL A 282 2.29 -5.15 -14.85
C VAL A 282 2.48 -6.42 -14.02
N ILE A 283 3.24 -6.34 -12.95
CA ILE A 283 3.38 -7.43 -11.99
C ILE A 283 2.14 -7.45 -11.09
N LEU A 284 1.46 -8.59 -11.03
CA LEU A 284 0.37 -8.80 -10.10
C LEU A 284 0.92 -9.22 -8.73
N MET A 285 0.61 -8.48 -7.69
CA MET A 285 0.94 -8.78 -6.31
C MET A 285 -0.36 -9.15 -5.55
N GLY A 286 -0.61 -10.43 -5.39
CA GLY A 286 -1.86 -10.92 -4.78
C GLY A 286 -2.04 -12.42 -4.99
N ASN A 287 -3.23 -13.03 -4.71
CA ASN A 287 -4.36 -12.36 -4.07
C ASN A 287 -5.09 -13.35 -3.12
N VAL A 288 -4.32 -13.96 -2.22
CA VAL A 288 -4.90 -14.86 -1.21
C VAL A 288 -5.90 -14.05 -0.36
N PRO A 289 -7.13 -14.57 -0.11
CA PRO A 289 -8.09 -13.85 0.74
C PRO A 289 -7.53 -13.59 2.15
N PRO A 290 -7.39 -12.31 2.59
CA PRO A 290 -6.74 -11.98 3.84
C PRO A 290 -7.38 -12.65 5.06
N MET A 291 -8.71 -12.74 5.07
CA MET A 291 -9.46 -13.31 6.20
C MET A 291 -9.26 -14.83 6.38
N LEU A 292 -8.74 -15.55 5.39
CA LEU A 292 -8.31 -16.94 5.59
C LEU A 292 -7.17 -17.04 6.62
N LEU A 293 -6.29 -16.03 6.66
CA LEU A 293 -5.19 -16.01 7.62
C LEU A 293 -5.67 -15.85 9.08
N VAL A 294 -6.89 -15.34 9.29
CA VAL A 294 -7.51 -15.16 10.60
C VAL A 294 -8.41 -16.34 10.97
N ASN A 295 -9.28 -16.74 10.05
CA ASN A 295 -10.45 -17.58 10.38
C ASN A 295 -10.26 -19.07 10.04
N ASP A 296 -9.38 -19.39 9.12
CA ASP A 296 -9.25 -20.74 8.58
C ASP A 296 -8.08 -21.54 9.17
N THR A 297 -7.91 -22.76 8.65
CA THR A 297 -6.83 -23.67 9.01
C THR A 297 -5.61 -23.47 8.11
N PRO A 298 -4.40 -23.83 8.55
CA PRO A 298 -3.21 -23.82 7.70
C PRO A 298 -3.36 -24.66 6.43
N GLU A 299 -4.09 -25.78 6.49
CA GLU A 299 -4.35 -26.62 5.31
C GLU A 299 -5.20 -25.88 4.27
N THR A 300 -6.25 -25.17 4.68
CA THR A 300 -7.09 -24.35 3.78
C THR A 300 -6.25 -23.26 3.12
N VAL A 301 -5.45 -22.54 3.91
CA VAL A 301 -4.57 -21.47 3.40
C VAL A 301 -3.56 -22.02 2.40
N TYR A 302 -2.88 -23.13 2.73
CA TYR A 302 -1.93 -23.78 1.85
C TYR A 302 -2.57 -24.17 0.51
N ASN A 303 -3.72 -24.88 0.55
CA ASN A 303 -4.40 -25.34 -0.65
C ASN A 303 -4.93 -24.21 -1.51
N THR A 304 -5.50 -23.16 -0.90
CA THR A 304 -5.96 -21.96 -1.62
C THR A 304 -4.80 -21.24 -2.29
N THR A 305 -3.69 -21.05 -1.58
CA THR A 305 -2.48 -20.43 -2.12
C THR A 305 -1.94 -21.21 -3.31
N LYS A 306 -1.85 -22.53 -3.16
CA LYS A 306 -1.38 -23.43 -4.21
C LYS A 306 -2.28 -23.39 -5.44
N ASP A 307 -3.60 -23.38 -5.26
CA ASP A 307 -4.57 -23.26 -6.37
C ASP A 307 -4.38 -21.95 -7.14
N ILE A 308 -4.33 -20.82 -6.45
CA ILE A 308 -4.12 -19.51 -7.06
C ILE A 308 -2.87 -19.49 -7.94
N VAL A 309 -1.73 -19.93 -7.39
CA VAL A 309 -0.45 -19.90 -8.11
C VAL A 309 -0.46 -20.90 -9.28
N THR A 310 -0.99 -22.10 -9.08
CA THR A 310 -1.04 -23.13 -10.13
C THR A 310 -1.93 -22.69 -11.30
N ARG A 311 -3.10 -22.09 -11.01
CA ARG A 311 -4.00 -21.55 -12.04
C ARG A 311 -3.36 -20.39 -12.79
N TYR A 312 -2.65 -19.50 -12.07
CA TYR A 312 -1.89 -18.43 -12.72
C TYR A 312 -0.85 -18.97 -13.69
N ILE A 313 0.01 -19.90 -13.25
CA ILE A 313 1.05 -20.49 -14.10
C ILE A 313 0.45 -21.20 -15.30
N ALA A 314 -0.61 -21.98 -15.10
CA ALA A 314 -1.27 -22.72 -16.18
C ALA A 314 -1.87 -21.78 -17.26
N ALA A 315 -2.46 -20.67 -16.84
CA ALA A 315 -3.07 -19.70 -17.75
C ALA A 315 -2.04 -18.76 -18.43
N ASN A 316 -1.00 -18.38 -17.70
CA ASN A 316 0.04 -17.45 -18.16
C ASN A 316 1.17 -18.16 -18.94
N GLY A 317 1.27 -19.49 -18.83
CA GLY A 317 2.36 -20.28 -19.40
C GLY A 317 3.72 -20.09 -18.70
N SER A 318 3.78 -19.33 -17.62
CA SER A 318 4.97 -18.97 -16.87
C SER A 318 4.61 -18.48 -15.47
N HIS A 319 5.57 -18.56 -14.55
CA HIS A 319 5.45 -17.95 -13.22
C HIS A 319 5.80 -16.44 -13.19
N HIS A 320 6.39 -15.91 -14.27
CA HIS A 320 6.75 -14.51 -14.36
C HIS A 320 5.51 -13.60 -14.27
N GLY A 321 5.71 -12.40 -13.74
CA GLY A 321 4.65 -11.41 -13.58
C GLY A 321 3.78 -11.61 -12.33
N LEU A 322 4.17 -12.50 -11.41
CA LEU A 322 3.48 -12.75 -10.14
C LEU A 322 4.43 -12.56 -8.95
N MET A 323 4.00 -11.77 -7.98
CA MET A 323 4.43 -11.78 -6.59
C MET A 323 3.27 -12.33 -5.76
N LEU A 324 3.45 -13.40 -5.01
CA LEU A 324 2.36 -13.88 -4.17
C LEU A 324 2.20 -12.98 -2.95
N SER A 325 0.96 -12.57 -2.72
CA SER A 325 0.55 -11.75 -1.58
C SER A 325 -0.86 -12.11 -1.15
N THR A 326 -1.33 -11.47 -0.09
CA THR A 326 -2.75 -11.32 0.18
C THR A 326 -3.39 -10.32 -0.75
N GLY A 327 -4.69 -10.42 -0.96
CA GLY A 327 -5.48 -9.42 -1.69
C GLY A 327 -5.82 -8.24 -0.78
N GLY A 328 -4.82 -7.45 -0.47
CA GLY A 328 -4.79 -6.40 0.54
C GLY A 328 -3.66 -6.63 1.54
N GLY A 329 -3.66 -5.86 2.64
CA GLY A 329 -2.70 -6.00 3.74
C GLY A 329 -2.98 -7.21 4.64
N LEU A 330 -2.02 -7.55 5.50
CA LEU A 330 -2.23 -8.54 6.55
C LEU A 330 -3.25 -8.01 7.57
N PRO A 331 -4.37 -8.72 7.78
CA PRO A 331 -5.42 -8.24 8.67
C PRO A 331 -5.06 -8.46 10.14
N MET A 332 -5.65 -7.64 11.00
CA MET A 332 -5.59 -7.86 12.45
C MET A 332 -5.98 -9.30 12.80
N GLY A 333 -5.16 -9.96 13.61
CA GLY A 333 -5.40 -11.35 14.03
C GLY A 333 -4.93 -12.42 13.05
N ALA A 334 -4.26 -12.06 11.94
CA ALA A 334 -3.63 -13.07 11.08
C ALA A 334 -2.63 -13.92 11.88
N LYS A 335 -2.78 -15.24 11.80
CA LYS A 335 -2.05 -16.21 12.63
C LYS A 335 -0.74 -16.62 11.98
N GLN A 336 0.28 -16.85 12.81
CA GLN A 336 1.59 -17.31 12.34
C GLN A 336 1.50 -18.56 11.50
N GLU A 337 0.82 -19.61 12.00
CA GLU A 337 0.68 -20.88 11.30
C GLU A 337 0.03 -20.76 9.91
N ASN A 338 -0.85 -19.79 9.72
CA ASN A 338 -1.50 -19.53 8.45
C ASN A 338 -0.59 -18.79 7.47
N ILE A 339 0.21 -17.84 7.96
CA ILE A 339 1.24 -17.16 7.15
C ILE A 339 2.33 -18.18 6.75
N ASP A 340 2.76 -19.04 7.66
CA ASP A 340 3.71 -20.13 7.38
C ASP A 340 3.18 -21.08 6.31
N ALA A 341 1.88 -21.41 6.34
CA ALA A 341 1.23 -22.26 5.35
C ALA A 341 1.19 -21.61 3.95
N LEU A 342 0.92 -20.29 3.88
CA LEU A 342 0.99 -19.52 2.64
C LEU A 342 2.42 -19.57 2.05
N ILE A 343 3.44 -19.31 2.87
CA ILE A 343 4.85 -19.34 2.47
C ILE A 343 5.24 -20.77 2.01
N ALA A 344 4.83 -21.80 2.76
CA ALA A 344 5.12 -23.18 2.41
C ALA A 344 4.54 -23.60 1.04
N ALA A 345 3.31 -23.17 0.72
CA ALA A 345 2.72 -23.44 -0.57
C ALA A 345 3.53 -22.88 -1.74
N VAL A 346 4.04 -21.64 -1.59
CA VAL A 346 4.89 -21.01 -2.62
C VAL A 346 6.26 -21.68 -2.69
N ARG A 347 6.86 -22.02 -1.56
CA ARG A 347 8.13 -22.73 -1.50
C ARG A 347 8.06 -24.07 -2.22
N ASP A 348 6.99 -24.85 -2.01
CA ASP A 348 6.81 -26.16 -2.64
C ASP A 348 6.60 -26.03 -4.17
N ILE A 349 5.90 -25.00 -4.63
CA ILE A 349 5.78 -24.71 -6.07
C ILE A 349 7.14 -24.29 -6.63
N ASN A 350 7.85 -23.39 -5.99
CA ASN A 350 9.18 -22.93 -6.42
C ASN A 350 10.20 -24.08 -6.55
N ALA A 351 10.06 -25.17 -5.75
CA ALA A 351 10.89 -26.33 -5.86
C ALA A 351 10.63 -27.16 -7.15
N THR A 352 9.57 -26.86 -7.89
CA THR A 352 9.17 -27.54 -9.13
C THR A 352 9.36 -26.68 -10.38
N LEU A 353 9.69 -25.40 -10.23
CA LEU A 353 9.98 -24.47 -11.33
C LEU A 353 11.41 -24.68 -11.86
#